data_7ea08d20275710cc5ea87abb206ed0c8
#
_entry.id   7ea08d20275710cc5ea87abb206ed0c8
#
_cell.length_a   1.000
_cell.length_b   1.000
_cell.length_c   1.000
_cell.angle_alpha   90.00
_cell.angle_beta   90.00
_cell.angle_gamma   90.00
#
_symmetry.space_group_name_H-M   'P 1'
#
loop_
_entity.id
_entity.type
_entity.pdbx_description
1 polymer ?
#
loop_
_entity_poly.entity_id
_entity_poly.type
_entity_poly.pdbx_seq_one_letter_code
_entity_poly.pdbx_strand_id
1 'polypeptide(L)'
;MKLTDQATIPQLLRNVVKYIHPETDTFMLEKVKDTYQPISYKTTLDNADRISSFFLDNGIQKGDRMGFIVENCPEYVFFDQGLQQLGCVNVSIYPTLSDDDVEYIINDSQLKMILVGTHFLLKKLIKIAPNCPTLTHIVPKFDDYQKMAQTYSGDVCILSLNELIATGEKTLEHNSATINKMRDEVKPSDLSSLIYTSGTTGTPKGVMLSHLNFCHNVKVCLMQIPHITSEETFLSFLPLSHVFERTATYHICCAQGSKIAFAQSLELLGKNMMEVHPTVMSVVPRLLEKINEKAMKNGTSAGGLKTKIFLWSIATGSKYRNVIESGKTPSMLLSMQRNIAEKLVFSKIKEKTGGNLKFIISGGAALPQNIGEFFGNLGIKILEGYGLTETSPVMAVTEFDRQIYGTVGRVIPEVTIGIQDADTKRIITEQTYDTFDENFESAEGEIILRGNNVMQGYWNKPEDTAQAIDTDGWFHTGDVGKFYKGNLKITDRIKNMLVNSFGKNVYPTPIENTYLQSNRIDQIFLIGDKREHITAIIVPSKENMMEEFGLKESFFQDNDLFIHDEQFTEWVDEHVRKYSVELAKFERIKNFILKRNPFTIEDGEMTPTLKIKRRIVEKKFAVEIDEMYLLEEAE
;
A
#
# COMPACT_ATOMS: atom_id res chain seq x y z
N MET A 1 12.67 14.38 18.82
CA MET A 1 11.79 14.23 20.01
C MET A 1 11.44 12.76 20.14
N LYS A 2 11.49 12.14 21.34
CA LYS A 2 11.02 10.75 21.50
C LYS A 2 9.50 10.75 21.60
N LEU A 3 8.81 10.13 20.64
CA LEU A 3 7.40 9.81 20.75
C LEU A 3 7.16 8.86 21.93
N THR A 4 6.09 9.08 22.66
CA THR A 4 5.64 8.21 23.76
C THR A 4 4.29 7.59 23.42
N ASP A 5 3.90 6.55 24.13
CA ASP A 5 2.57 5.92 23.96
C ASP A 5 1.42 6.80 24.46
N GLN A 6 1.73 7.97 25.02
CA GLN A 6 0.74 9.01 25.36
C GLN A 6 0.52 10.02 24.22
N ALA A 7 1.25 9.89 23.11
CA ALA A 7 1.06 10.77 21.96
C ALA A 7 -0.28 10.51 21.26
N THR A 8 -0.87 11.57 20.71
CA THR A 8 -2.07 11.53 19.88
C THR A 8 -1.79 12.19 18.54
N ILE A 9 -2.51 11.81 17.49
CA ILE A 9 -2.30 12.34 16.12
C ILE A 9 -2.28 13.87 16.07
N PRO A 10 -3.24 14.61 16.69
CA PRO A 10 -3.22 16.06 16.63
C PRO A 10 -2.01 16.70 17.31
N GLN A 11 -1.32 15.97 18.20
CA GLN A 11 -0.10 16.47 18.84
C GLN A 11 1.16 16.30 17.97
N LEU A 12 1.17 15.37 17.02
CA LEU A 12 2.37 15.07 16.21
C LEU A 12 2.89 16.33 15.51
N LEU A 13 2.05 16.93 14.66
CA LEU A 13 2.44 18.10 13.87
C LEU A 13 2.71 19.35 14.74
N ARG A 14 1.92 19.55 15.79
CA ARG A 14 2.12 20.66 16.74
C ARG A 14 3.42 20.53 17.52
N ASN A 15 3.82 19.31 17.84
CA ASN A 15 5.11 19.05 18.48
C ASN A 15 6.29 19.32 17.53
N VAL A 16 6.14 19.09 16.23
CA VAL A 16 7.16 19.47 15.24
C VAL A 16 7.38 20.97 15.26
N VAL A 17 6.31 21.77 15.20
CA VAL A 17 6.40 23.24 15.26
C VAL A 17 6.98 23.71 16.59
N LYS A 18 6.66 23.06 17.69
CA LYS A 18 7.16 23.43 19.02
C LYS A 18 8.66 23.11 19.23
N TYR A 19 9.18 22.04 18.60
CA TYR A 19 10.49 21.48 18.98
C TYR A 19 11.48 21.30 17.84
N ILE A 20 11.04 21.32 16.57
CA ILE A 20 11.87 20.94 15.41
C ILE A 20 11.97 22.07 14.39
N HIS A 21 10.84 22.57 13.90
CA HIS A 21 10.77 23.55 12.81
C HIS A 21 9.99 24.80 13.20
N PRO A 22 10.39 25.99 12.73
CA PRO A 22 9.54 27.18 12.77
C PRO A 22 8.23 26.95 12.02
N GLU A 23 7.14 27.56 12.49
CA GLU A 23 5.82 27.43 11.85
C GLU A 23 5.78 27.92 10.39
N THR A 24 6.74 28.78 10.00
CA THR A 24 6.87 29.32 8.64
C THR A 24 7.55 28.36 7.65
N ASP A 25 8.19 27.30 8.15
CA ASP A 25 8.86 26.32 7.30
C ASP A 25 7.85 25.52 6.48
N THR A 26 8.33 25.02 5.34
CA THR A 26 7.53 24.20 4.43
C THR A 26 7.27 22.82 5.01
N PHE A 27 6.00 22.46 5.14
CA PHE A 27 5.57 21.11 5.48
C PHE A 27 5.14 20.30 4.25
N MET A 28 4.36 20.93 3.36
CA MET A 28 3.83 20.25 2.18
C MET A 28 4.20 20.96 0.89
N LEU A 29 4.21 20.21 -0.20
CA LEU A 29 4.43 20.68 -1.57
C LEU A 29 3.27 20.23 -2.43
N GLU A 30 2.57 21.16 -3.05
CA GLU A 30 1.46 20.90 -3.98
C GLU A 30 1.79 21.40 -5.38
N LYS A 31 1.46 20.60 -6.39
CA LYS A 31 1.61 21.00 -7.79
C LYS A 31 0.49 21.95 -8.21
N VAL A 32 0.82 23.24 -8.34
CA VAL A 32 -0.10 24.27 -8.85
C VAL A 32 0.37 24.66 -10.26
N LYS A 33 -0.47 24.39 -11.28
CA LYS A 33 -0.09 24.53 -12.69
C LYS A 33 1.17 23.70 -13.00
N ASP A 34 2.29 24.35 -13.25
CA ASP A 34 3.54 23.71 -13.68
C ASP A 34 4.60 23.61 -12.59
N THR A 35 4.39 24.15 -11.39
CA THR A 35 5.39 24.20 -10.32
C THR A 35 4.84 23.72 -8.99
N TYR A 36 5.71 23.09 -8.18
CA TYR A 36 5.39 22.77 -6.80
C TYR A 36 5.46 24.01 -5.94
N GLN A 37 4.37 24.31 -5.23
CA GLN A 37 4.24 25.44 -4.32
C GLN A 37 4.34 24.96 -2.88
N PRO A 38 5.08 25.67 -2.01
CA PRO A 38 5.21 25.31 -0.61
C PRO A 38 3.99 25.71 0.20
N ILE A 39 3.60 24.83 1.13
CA ILE A 39 2.59 25.08 2.16
C ILE A 39 3.27 24.93 3.51
N SER A 40 3.18 25.96 4.35
CA SER A 40 3.85 26.00 5.65
C SER A 40 3.10 25.18 6.73
N TYR A 41 3.81 24.84 7.82
CA TYR A 41 3.17 24.30 9.03
C TYR A 41 2.08 25.25 9.54
N LYS A 42 2.35 26.56 9.53
CA LYS A 42 1.38 27.59 9.96
C LYS A 42 0.09 27.51 9.14
N THR A 43 0.20 27.53 7.81
CA THR A 43 -0.96 27.42 6.92
C THR A 43 -1.76 26.16 7.20
N THR A 44 -1.07 25.04 7.45
CA THR A 44 -1.71 23.76 7.76
C THR A 44 -2.49 23.79 9.07
N LEU A 45 -1.86 24.30 10.13
CA LEU A 45 -2.46 24.39 11.46
C LEU A 45 -3.59 25.42 11.52
N ASP A 46 -3.42 26.58 10.88
CA ASP A 46 -4.46 27.61 10.81
C ASP A 46 -5.72 27.09 10.10
N ASN A 47 -5.56 26.37 8.98
CA ASN A 47 -6.71 25.78 8.29
C ASN A 47 -7.38 24.66 9.12
N ALA A 48 -6.58 23.85 9.82
CA ALA A 48 -7.13 22.85 10.74
C ALA A 48 -7.95 23.50 11.86
N ASP A 49 -7.48 24.60 12.45
CA ASP A 49 -8.19 25.31 13.50
C ASP A 49 -9.51 25.95 13.00
N ARG A 50 -9.51 26.52 11.78
CA ARG A 50 -10.70 27.06 11.10
C ARG A 50 -11.73 25.95 10.81
N ILE A 51 -11.27 24.81 10.31
CA ILE A 51 -12.13 23.65 10.07
C ILE A 51 -12.76 23.16 11.37
N SER A 52 -11.99 23.08 12.45
CA SER A 52 -12.50 22.70 13.77
C SER A 52 -13.54 23.70 14.30
N SER A 53 -13.31 25.00 14.07
CA SER A 53 -14.28 26.03 14.45
C SER A 53 -15.62 25.84 13.73
N PHE A 54 -15.58 25.61 12.41
CA PHE A 54 -16.79 25.29 11.65
C PHE A 54 -17.51 24.03 12.18
N PHE A 55 -16.74 22.97 12.51
CA PHE A 55 -17.32 21.74 13.05
C PHE A 55 -18.07 21.98 14.35
N LEU A 56 -17.49 22.74 15.28
CA LEU A 56 -18.14 23.09 16.54
C LEU A 56 -19.47 23.86 16.33
N ASP A 57 -19.46 24.84 15.41
CA ASP A 57 -20.66 25.61 15.09
C ASP A 57 -21.77 24.78 14.47
N ASN A 58 -21.43 23.66 13.84
CA ASN A 58 -22.36 22.69 13.27
C ASN A 58 -22.66 21.49 14.20
N GLY A 59 -22.38 21.63 15.50
CA GLY A 59 -22.74 20.65 16.51
C GLY A 59 -21.96 19.34 16.45
N ILE A 60 -20.79 19.35 15.83
CA ILE A 60 -19.89 18.17 15.79
C ILE A 60 -19.29 17.95 17.18
N GLN A 61 -19.28 16.70 17.60
CA GLN A 61 -18.82 16.26 18.91
C GLN A 61 -17.71 15.21 18.80
N LYS A 62 -16.97 15.01 19.89
CA LYS A 62 -16.01 13.93 20.02
C LYS A 62 -16.65 12.58 19.67
N GLY A 63 -15.96 11.79 18.84
CA GLY A 63 -16.42 10.49 18.36
C GLY A 63 -17.29 10.55 17.10
N ASP A 64 -17.69 11.73 16.62
CA ASP A 64 -18.37 11.86 15.33
C ASP A 64 -17.45 11.46 14.18
N ARG A 65 -18.04 10.86 13.12
CA ARG A 65 -17.30 10.32 11.97
C ARG A 65 -17.38 11.28 10.80
N MET A 66 -16.20 11.57 10.22
CA MET A 66 -16.03 12.43 9.05
C MET A 66 -15.44 11.63 7.90
N GLY A 67 -16.05 11.74 6.73
CA GLY A 67 -15.69 10.99 5.53
C GLY A 67 -14.65 11.69 4.67
N PHE A 68 -13.89 10.87 3.95
CA PHE A 68 -12.96 11.31 2.91
C PHE A 68 -13.15 10.44 1.68
N ILE A 69 -13.49 11.03 0.56
CA ILE A 69 -13.49 10.41 -0.76
C ILE A 69 -12.74 11.34 -1.72
N VAL A 70 -11.43 11.38 -1.55
CA VAL A 70 -10.53 12.36 -2.16
C VAL A 70 -9.16 11.75 -2.42
N GLU A 71 -8.51 12.17 -3.48
CA GLU A 71 -7.12 11.85 -3.80
C GLU A 71 -6.16 12.57 -2.82
N ASN A 72 -4.89 12.14 -2.83
CA ASN A 72 -3.87 12.76 -1.98
C ASN A 72 -3.69 14.25 -2.31
N CYS A 73 -3.92 15.08 -1.33
CA CYS A 73 -3.82 16.54 -1.47
C CYS A 73 -3.67 17.23 -0.10
N PRO A 74 -3.23 18.50 -0.05
CA PRO A 74 -3.14 19.26 1.20
C PRO A 74 -4.47 19.38 1.94
N GLU A 75 -5.58 19.48 1.24
CA GLU A 75 -6.92 19.61 1.81
C GLU A 75 -7.30 18.38 2.65
N TYR A 76 -6.85 17.18 2.25
CA TYR A 76 -6.98 15.98 3.09
C TYR A 76 -6.32 16.21 4.45
N VAL A 77 -5.10 16.76 4.46
CA VAL A 77 -4.34 17.00 5.70
C VAL A 77 -5.01 18.08 6.56
N PHE A 78 -5.47 19.16 5.96
CA PHE A 78 -6.18 20.24 6.70
C PHE A 78 -7.45 19.69 7.38
N PHE A 79 -8.25 18.93 6.64
CA PHE A 79 -9.50 18.38 7.13
C PHE A 79 -9.26 17.31 8.20
N ASP A 80 -8.24 16.43 7.99
CA ASP A 80 -7.88 15.40 8.97
C ASP A 80 -7.35 16.02 10.27
N GLN A 81 -6.42 16.97 10.21
CA GLN A 81 -5.93 17.66 11.41
C GLN A 81 -7.05 18.39 12.15
N GLY A 82 -7.99 19.00 11.40
CA GLY A 82 -9.16 19.67 11.97
C GLY A 82 -10.06 18.74 12.74
N LEU A 83 -10.39 17.57 12.20
CA LEU A 83 -11.26 16.61 12.90
C LEU A 83 -10.57 15.90 14.05
N GLN A 84 -9.29 15.54 13.89
CA GLN A 84 -8.54 14.78 14.88
C GLN A 84 -8.37 15.55 16.19
N GLN A 85 -8.19 16.88 16.13
CA GLN A 85 -8.05 17.70 17.34
C GLN A 85 -9.34 17.88 18.13
N LEU A 86 -10.50 17.58 17.55
CA LEU A 86 -11.77 17.51 18.23
C LEU A 86 -12.08 16.09 18.75
N GLY A 87 -11.19 15.12 18.51
CA GLY A 87 -11.41 13.70 18.83
C GLY A 87 -12.47 13.05 17.94
N CYS A 88 -12.70 13.58 16.75
CA CYS A 88 -13.55 12.99 15.72
C CYS A 88 -12.79 11.88 14.98
N VAL A 89 -13.54 11.02 14.28
CA VAL A 89 -13.03 9.80 13.64
C VAL A 89 -12.96 9.98 12.14
N ASN A 90 -11.78 9.75 11.56
CA ASN A 90 -11.57 9.72 10.12
C ASN A 90 -12.11 8.43 9.49
N VAL A 91 -12.97 8.55 8.48
CA VAL A 91 -13.47 7.44 7.67
C VAL A 91 -13.04 7.63 6.23
N SER A 92 -11.94 7.00 5.85
CA SER A 92 -11.40 7.12 4.51
C SER A 92 -12.03 6.10 3.56
N ILE A 93 -12.58 6.57 2.45
CA ILE A 93 -13.28 5.81 1.43
C ILE A 93 -12.46 5.86 0.14
N TYR A 94 -12.22 4.71 -0.48
CA TYR A 94 -11.52 4.68 -1.76
C TYR A 94 -12.38 5.31 -2.87
N PRO A 95 -11.84 6.25 -3.66
CA PRO A 95 -12.56 6.90 -4.77
C PRO A 95 -13.09 5.94 -5.84
N THR A 96 -12.49 4.75 -5.93
CA THR A 96 -12.81 3.71 -6.94
C THR A 96 -13.93 2.74 -6.52
N LEU A 97 -14.47 2.85 -5.30
CA LEU A 97 -15.56 1.99 -4.83
C LEU A 97 -16.87 2.26 -5.59
N SER A 98 -17.75 1.25 -5.65
CA SER A 98 -19.08 1.37 -6.24
C SER A 98 -19.97 2.36 -5.47
N ASP A 99 -21.10 2.77 -6.05
CA ASP A 99 -22.09 3.60 -5.34
C ASP A 99 -22.62 2.88 -4.11
N ASP A 100 -22.94 1.59 -4.24
CA ASP A 100 -23.50 0.76 -3.17
C ASP A 100 -22.50 0.58 -2.01
N ASP A 101 -21.21 0.38 -2.30
CA ASP A 101 -20.18 0.28 -1.26
C ASP A 101 -19.99 1.61 -0.53
N VAL A 102 -20.02 2.75 -1.24
CA VAL A 102 -19.90 4.08 -0.65
C VAL A 102 -21.13 4.38 0.24
N GLU A 103 -22.34 4.09 -0.24
CA GLU A 103 -23.58 4.22 0.53
C GLU A 103 -23.55 3.36 1.79
N TYR A 104 -23.13 2.09 1.65
CA TYR A 104 -22.96 1.20 2.79
C TYR A 104 -21.99 1.77 3.84
N ILE A 105 -20.82 2.24 3.44
CA ILE A 105 -19.82 2.78 4.37
C ILE A 105 -20.34 4.02 5.09
N ILE A 106 -21.00 4.93 4.38
CA ILE A 106 -21.60 6.13 4.97
C ILE A 106 -22.63 5.75 6.04
N ASN A 107 -23.50 4.79 5.76
CA ASN A 107 -24.56 4.38 6.67
C ASN A 107 -24.03 3.54 7.85
N ASP A 108 -23.13 2.57 7.61
CA ASP A 108 -22.55 1.74 8.67
C ASP A 108 -21.72 2.57 9.66
N SER A 109 -20.92 3.51 9.15
CA SER A 109 -20.13 4.43 9.99
C SER A 109 -20.93 5.60 10.53
N GLN A 110 -22.16 5.83 10.06
CA GLN A 110 -22.99 6.99 10.42
C GLN A 110 -22.25 8.32 10.21
N LEU A 111 -21.70 8.52 9.00
CA LEU A 111 -21.00 9.75 8.64
C LEU A 111 -21.87 10.99 8.76
N LYS A 112 -21.29 12.06 9.29
CA LYS A 112 -21.95 13.39 9.35
C LYS A 112 -21.54 14.31 8.22
N MET A 113 -20.24 14.37 7.90
CA MET A 113 -19.71 15.21 6.84
C MET A 113 -18.72 14.42 5.98
N ILE A 114 -18.56 14.77 4.69
CA ILE A 114 -17.64 14.09 3.78
C ILE A 114 -16.92 15.08 2.87
N LEU A 115 -15.57 15.04 2.89
CA LEU A 115 -14.71 15.75 1.96
C LEU A 115 -14.66 15.00 0.62
N VAL A 116 -14.89 15.70 -0.50
CA VAL A 116 -14.91 15.10 -1.83
C VAL A 116 -13.93 15.76 -2.81
N GLY A 117 -13.19 14.92 -3.57
CA GLY A 117 -12.05 15.34 -4.38
C GLY A 117 -12.39 15.83 -5.77
N THR A 118 -13.41 15.26 -6.44
CA THR A 118 -13.70 15.53 -7.86
C THR A 118 -15.18 15.73 -8.13
N HIS A 119 -15.49 16.37 -9.27
CA HIS A 119 -16.87 16.53 -9.74
C HIS A 119 -17.58 15.19 -9.95
N PHE A 120 -16.86 14.17 -10.44
CA PHE A 120 -17.40 12.83 -10.61
C PHE A 120 -17.86 12.23 -9.27
N LEU A 121 -17.01 12.32 -8.24
CA LEU A 121 -17.33 11.84 -6.90
C LEU A 121 -18.44 12.66 -6.23
N LEU A 122 -18.47 13.98 -6.45
CA LEU A 122 -19.58 14.81 -5.98
C LEU A 122 -20.92 14.36 -6.58
N LYS A 123 -20.96 14.08 -7.88
CA LYS A 123 -22.15 13.56 -8.55
C LYS A 123 -22.60 12.22 -7.97
N LYS A 124 -21.64 11.33 -7.67
CA LYS A 124 -21.89 10.06 -6.98
C LYS A 124 -22.54 10.30 -5.62
N LEU A 125 -21.95 11.17 -4.77
CA LEU A 125 -22.48 11.47 -3.46
C LEU A 125 -23.88 12.11 -3.52
N ILE A 126 -24.11 13.06 -4.41
CA ILE A 126 -25.46 13.67 -4.62
C ILE A 126 -26.50 12.60 -4.93
N LYS A 127 -26.16 11.59 -5.73
CA LYS A 127 -27.07 10.50 -6.09
C LYS A 127 -27.46 9.63 -4.91
N ILE A 128 -26.51 9.30 -4.02
CA ILE A 128 -26.74 8.39 -2.88
C ILE A 128 -27.17 9.12 -1.61
N ALA A 129 -26.96 10.44 -1.51
CA ALA A 129 -27.25 11.24 -0.31
C ALA A 129 -28.68 11.06 0.24
N PRO A 130 -29.74 10.90 -0.59
CA PRO A 130 -31.09 10.64 -0.08
C PRO A 130 -31.21 9.37 0.78
N ASN A 131 -30.31 8.40 0.60
CA ASN A 131 -30.27 7.14 1.33
C ASN A 131 -29.33 7.19 2.56
N CYS A 132 -28.70 8.35 2.82
CA CYS A 132 -27.70 8.53 3.88
C CYS A 132 -28.21 9.50 4.96
N PRO A 133 -29.11 9.07 5.86
CA PRO A 133 -29.84 9.96 6.78
C PRO A 133 -28.97 10.68 7.82
N THR A 134 -27.74 10.21 8.07
CA THR A 134 -26.83 10.85 9.01
C THR A 134 -25.92 11.89 8.35
N LEU A 135 -25.84 11.88 7.01
CA LEU A 135 -25.01 12.81 6.24
C LEU A 135 -25.63 14.20 6.22
N THR A 136 -24.97 15.17 6.82
CA THR A 136 -25.45 16.56 6.91
C THR A 136 -24.74 17.48 5.93
N HIS A 137 -23.46 17.19 5.58
CA HIS A 137 -22.66 18.03 4.70
C HIS A 137 -21.85 17.22 3.70
N ILE A 138 -21.81 17.69 2.46
CA ILE A 138 -20.85 17.29 1.42
C ILE A 138 -19.94 18.48 1.15
N VAL A 139 -18.62 18.28 1.26
CA VAL A 139 -17.62 19.34 1.20
C VAL A 139 -16.70 19.13 -0.01
N PRO A 140 -17.01 19.71 -1.20
CA PRO A 140 -16.09 19.71 -2.33
C PRO A 140 -14.80 20.47 -1.99
N LYS A 141 -13.64 19.93 -2.40
CA LYS A 141 -12.37 20.66 -2.29
C LYS A 141 -12.21 21.77 -3.35
N PHE A 142 -13.16 21.92 -4.25
CA PHE A 142 -13.17 22.87 -5.38
C PHE A 142 -14.39 23.79 -5.29
N ASP A 143 -14.27 25.01 -5.87
CA ASP A 143 -15.27 26.08 -5.72
C ASP A 143 -16.33 26.11 -6.84
N ASP A 144 -16.14 25.41 -7.96
CA ASP A 144 -17.05 25.40 -9.11
C ASP A 144 -18.13 24.30 -9.04
N TYR A 145 -18.60 24.00 -7.84
CA TYR A 145 -19.59 22.94 -7.54
C TYR A 145 -21.05 23.37 -7.71
N GLN A 146 -21.36 24.67 -7.75
CA GLN A 146 -22.71 25.24 -7.59
C GLN A 146 -23.72 24.71 -8.60
N LYS A 147 -23.32 24.50 -9.86
CA LYS A 147 -24.21 23.95 -10.91
C LYS A 147 -24.66 22.53 -10.56
N MET A 148 -23.80 21.75 -9.93
CA MET A 148 -24.11 20.38 -9.52
C MET A 148 -24.99 20.40 -8.25
N ALA A 149 -24.66 21.26 -7.30
CA ALA A 149 -25.46 21.43 -6.08
C ALA A 149 -26.90 21.82 -6.38
N GLN A 150 -27.15 22.64 -7.42
CA GLN A 150 -28.52 23.02 -7.86
C GLN A 150 -29.36 21.83 -8.34
N THR A 151 -28.75 20.71 -8.71
CA THR A 151 -29.47 19.49 -9.10
C THR A 151 -29.94 18.66 -7.90
N TYR A 152 -29.48 19.00 -6.70
CA TYR A 152 -29.84 18.34 -5.45
C TYR A 152 -30.93 19.11 -4.71
N SER A 153 -32.01 18.43 -4.37
CA SER A 153 -33.17 19.01 -3.67
C SER A 153 -33.38 18.48 -2.25
N GLY A 154 -32.39 17.72 -1.71
CA GLY A 154 -32.46 17.16 -0.37
C GLY A 154 -31.89 18.10 0.72
N ASP A 155 -31.85 17.60 1.96
CA ASP A 155 -31.50 18.39 3.14
C ASP A 155 -29.99 18.48 3.41
N VAL A 156 -29.12 17.74 2.66
CA VAL A 156 -27.67 17.77 2.84
C VAL A 156 -27.11 19.10 2.34
N CYS A 157 -26.41 19.82 3.18
CA CYS A 157 -25.72 21.07 2.81
C CYS A 157 -24.50 20.76 1.94
N ILE A 158 -24.36 21.46 0.81
CA ILE A 158 -23.19 21.35 -0.07
C ILE A 158 -22.49 22.71 -0.06
N LEU A 159 -21.24 22.76 0.46
CA LEU A 159 -20.41 23.97 0.48
C LEU A 159 -18.96 23.58 0.25
N SER A 160 -18.18 24.45 -0.46
CA SER A 160 -16.77 24.13 -0.72
C SER A 160 -15.93 24.19 0.57
N LEU A 161 -14.78 23.51 0.54
CA LEU A 161 -13.83 23.57 1.65
C LEU A 161 -13.36 25.00 1.93
N ASN A 162 -13.20 25.82 0.89
CA ASN A 162 -12.83 27.24 1.06
C ASN A 162 -13.95 28.04 1.76
N GLU A 163 -15.21 27.81 1.42
CA GLU A 163 -16.36 28.41 2.10
C GLU A 163 -16.45 27.94 3.56
N LEU A 164 -16.17 26.65 3.81
CA LEU A 164 -16.12 26.07 5.15
C LEU A 164 -15.04 26.74 6.00
N ILE A 165 -13.81 26.86 5.46
CA ILE A 165 -12.67 27.52 6.13
C ILE A 165 -12.98 28.98 6.40
N ALA A 166 -13.52 29.71 5.41
CA ALA A 166 -13.89 31.13 5.56
C ALA A 166 -15.01 31.35 6.60
N THR A 167 -15.92 30.37 6.76
CA THR A 167 -16.96 30.42 7.77
C THR A 167 -16.38 30.15 9.15
N GLY A 168 -15.55 29.13 9.31
CA GLY A 168 -14.88 28.83 10.57
C GLY A 168 -13.95 29.92 11.06
N GLU A 169 -13.31 30.69 10.14
CA GLU A 169 -12.49 31.88 10.50
C GLU A 169 -13.28 32.91 11.29
N LYS A 170 -14.56 33.14 10.96
CA LYS A 170 -15.40 34.16 11.60
C LYS A 170 -15.65 33.86 13.09
N THR A 171 -15.63 32.60 13.47
CA THR A 171 -15.94 32.14 14.84
C THR A 171 -14.74 31.56 15.56
N LEU A 172 -13.56 31.52 14.90
CA LEU A 172 -12.35 30.91 15.43
C LEU A 172 -11.92 31.52 16.77
N GLU A 173 -11.96 32.86 16.90
CA GLU A 173 -11.62 33.53 18.16
C GLU A 173 -12.48 33.04 19.32
N HIS A 174 -13.80 32.89 19.09
CA HIS A 174 -14.75 32.38 20.06
C HIS A 174 -14.49 30.90 20.41
N ASN A 175 -14.20 30.09 19.40
CA ASN A 175 -14.07 28.64 19.53
C ASN A 175 -12.67 28.16 19.96
N SER A 176 -11.65 29.03 19.88
CA SER A 176 -10.25 28.65 20.08
C SER A 176 -9.97 27.97 21.44
N ALA A 177 -10.55 28.49 22.51
CA ALA A 177 -10.41 27.89 23.85
C ALA A 177 -11.02 26.47 23.92
N THR A 178 -12.17 26.27 23.29
CA THR A 178 -12.86 24.96 23.21
C THR A 178 -12.05 23.97 22.37
N ILE A 179 -11.54 24.40 21.21
CA ILE A 179 -10.69 23.58 20.34
C ILE A 179 -9.44 23.10 21.11
N ASN A 180 -8.75 24.03 21.79
CA ASN A 180 -7.57 23.70 22.59
C ASN A 180 -7.90 22.69 23.70
N LYS A 181 -8.99 22.91 24.43
CA LYS A 181 -9.46 21.99 25.49
C LYS A 181 -9.75 20.60 24.91
N MET A 182 -10.54 20.52 23.84
CA MET A 182 -10.90 19.24 23.25
C MET A 182 -9.67 18.48 22.75
N ARG A 183 -8.71 19.19 22.11
CA ARG A 183 -7.45 18.61 21.67
C ARG A 183 -6.64 18.01 22.83
N ASP A 184 -6.59 18.71 23.96
CA ASP A 184 -5.84 18.25 25.14
C ASP A 184 -6.58 17.07 25.86
N GLU A 185 -7.87 16.93 25.63
CA GLU A 185 -8.71 15.84 26.16
C GLU A 185 -8.74 14.59 25.26
N VAL A 186 -8.13 14.63 24.05
CA VAL A 186 -7.97 13.45 23.18
C VAL A 186 -7.03 12.46 23.86
N LYS A 187 -7.47 11.22 24.01
CA LYS A 187 -6.71 10.13 24.65
C LYS A 187 -6.12 9.20 23.61
N PRO A 188 -4.98 8.55 23.93
CA PRO A 188 -4.40 7.52 23.05
C PRO A 188 -5.37 6.39 22.70
N SER A 189 -6.26 6.01 23.64
CA SER A 189 -7.25 4.96 23.42
C SER A 189 -8.49 5.39 22.63
N ASP A 190 -8.67 6.69 22.36
CA ASP A 190 -9.80 7.18 21.58
C ASP A 190 -9.69 6.67 20.14
N LEU A 191 -10.84 6.35 19.54
CA LEU A 191 -10.92 5.95 18.14
C LEU A 191 -10.52 7.13 17.24
N SER A 192 -9.52 6.91 16.40
CA SER A 192 -9.01 7.91 15.47
C SER A 192 -9.50 7.67 14.04
N SER A 193 -9.68 6.40 13.67
CA SER A 193 -10.01 6.07 12.29
C SER A 193 -10.80 4.78 12.16
N LEU A 194 -11.72 4.77 11.18
CA LEU A 194 -12.31 3.57 10.61
C LEU A 194 -11.80 3.39 9.18
N ILE A 195 -11.12 2.29 8.92
CA ILE A 195 -10.64 1.95 7.59
C ILE A 195 -11.37 0.70 7.12
N TYR A 196 -12.18 0.87 6.06
CA TYR A 196 -12.97 -0.24 5.52
C TYR A 196 -12.11 -1.10 4.60
N THR A 197 -12.06 -2.39 4.92
CA THR A 197 -11.37 -3.41 4.12
C THR A 197 -12.39 -4.32 3.45
N SER A 198 -12.09 -4.78 2.22
CA SER A 198 -12.90 -5.78 1.55
C SER A 198 -12.76 -7.10 2.28
N GLY A 199 -13.73 -7.41 3.13
CA GLY A 199 -13.80 -8.70 3.81
C GLY A 199 -13.95 -9.86 2.81
N THR A 200 -13.55 -11.06 3.22
CA THR A 200 -13.73 -12.29 2.42
C THR A 200 -15.20 -12.66 2.20
N THR A 201 -16.11 -12.05 2.95
CA THR A 201 -17.57 -12.25 2.86
C THR A 201 -18.25 -11.30 1.87
N GLY A 202 -17.51 -10.40 1.23
CA GLY A 202 -18.03 -9.45 0.24
C GLY A 202 -18.44 -8.09 0.84
N THR A 203 -18.93 -8.02 2.06
CA THR A 203 -19.29 -6.74 2.71
C THR A 203 -18.06 -6.13 3.39
N PRO A 204 -17.73 -4.85 3.14
CA PRO A 204 -16.60 -4.19 3.78
C PRO A 204 -16.73 -4.14 5.31
N LYS A 205 -15.60 -4.35 6.02
CA LYS A 205 -15.52 -4.27 7.48
C LYS A 205 -14.71 -3.05 7.90
N GLY A 206 -15.25 -2.23 8.80
CA GLY A 206 -14.56 -1.06 9.36
C GLY A 206 -13.57 -1.47 10.44
N VAL A 207 -12.29 -1.38 10.18
CA VAL A 207 -11.21 -1.63 11.15
C VAL A 207 -11.09 -0.43 12.07
N MET A 208 -11.23 -0.64 13.39
CA MET A 208 -11.16 0.41 14.41
C MET A 208 -9.71 0.64 14.86
N LEU A 209 -9.15 1.79 14.50
CA LEU A 209 -7.80 2.19 14.87
C LEU A 209 -7.80 3.41 15.80
N SER A 210 -7.17 3.28 16.96
CA SER A 210 -7.02 4.35 17.94
C SER A 210 -5.82 5.27 17.61
N HIS A 211 -5.74 6.40 18.31
CA HIS A 211 -4.53 7.23 18.27
C HIS A 211 -3.29 6.46 18.72
N LEU A 212 -3.42 5.60 19.75
CA LEU A 212 -2.32 4.73 20.22
C LEU A 212 -1.81 3.83 19.10
N ASN A 213 -2.71 3.17 18.37
CA ASN A 213 -2.32 2.25 17.29
C ASN A 213 -1.40 2.94 16.27
N PHE A 214 -1.79 4.12 15.79
CA PHE A 214 -0.97 4.89 14.84
C PHE A 214 0.30 5.44 15.46
N CYS A 215 0.21 6.14 16.60
CA CYS A 215 1.38 6.78 17.22
C CYS A 215 2.42 5.77 17.69
N HIS A 216 1.98 4.60 18.22
CA HIS A 216 2.85 3.49 18.54
C HIS A 216 3.58 2.98 17.29
N ASN A 217 2.83 2.71 16.21
CA ASN A 217 3.42 2.19 14.98
C ASN A 217 4.44 3.18 14.38
N VAL A 218 4.12 4.48 14.33
CA VAL A 218 5.05 5.55 13.93
C VAL A 218 6.29 5.56 14.83
N LYS A 219 6.11 5.49 16.16
CA LYS A 219 7.23 5.48 17.14
C LYS A 219 8.20 4.34 16.85
N VAL A 220 7.69 3.10 16.76
CA VAL A 220 8.55 1.92 16.58
C VAL A 220 9.18 1.86 15.19
N CYS A 221 8.48 2.34 14.14
CA CYS A 221 9.07 2.48 12.81
C CYS A 221 10.24 3.47 12.79
N LEU A 222 10.11 4.62 13.46
CA LEU A 222 11.20 5.60 13.58
C LEU A 222 12.37 5.09 14.43
N MET A 223 12.11 4.20 15.41
CA MET A 223 13.18 3.51 16.14
C MET A 223 13.93 2.52 15.26
N GLN A 224 13.21 1.78 14.40
CA GLN A 224 13.77 0.78 13.48
C GLN A 224 14.51 1.42 12.30
N ILE A 225 14.03 2.58 11.83
CA ILE A 225 14.57 3.31 10.67
C ILE A 225 15.01 4.71 11.11
N PRO A 226 16.08 4.85 11.89
CA PRO A 226 16.55 6.15 12.41
C PRO A 226 17.07 7.08 11.31
N HIS A 227 17.15 6.58 10.07
CA HIS A 227 17.54 7.35 8.88
C HIS A 227 16.44 8.27 8.37
N ILE A 228 15.20 8.14 8.85
CA ILE A 228 14.14 9.11 8.58
C ILE A 228 14.36 10.31 9.51
N THR A 229 14.71 11.44 8.90
CA THR A 229 14.98 12.70 9.60
C THR A 229 14.03 13.80 9.14
N SER A 230 14.07 14.95 9.80
CA SER A 230 13.28 16.14 9.39
C SER A 230 13.69 16.73 8.03
N GLU A 231 14.86 16.35 7.52
CA GLU A 231 15.37 16.80 6.21
C GLU A 231 14.78 16.02 5.03
N GLU A 232 14.07 14.92 5.29
CA GLU A 232 13.56 14.07 4.24
C GLU A 232 12.37 14.72 3.51
N THR A 233 12.26 14.41 2.21
CA THR A 233 11.12 14.78 1.37
C THR A 233 10.49 13.50 0.85
N PHE A 234 9.24 13.27 1.23
CA PHE A 234 8.42 12.16 0.75
C PHE A 234 7.59 12.60 -0.46
N LEU A 235 7.45 11.72 -1.46
CA LEU A 235 6.49 11.89 -2.54
C LEU A 235 5.33 10.94 -2.32
N SER A 236 4.19 11.49 -1.92
CA SER A 236 2.95 10.77 -1.63
C SER A 236 2.17 10.50 -2.92
N PHE A 237 1.89 9.23 -3.22
CA PHE A 237 1.11 8.82 -4.40
C PHE A 237 0.22 7.61 -4.16
N LEU A 238 0.52 6.76 -3.16
CA LEU A 238 -0.41 5.72 -2.74
C LEU A 238 -1.60 6.37 -2.02
N PRO A 239 -2.81 5.80 -2.09
CA PRO A 239 -3.98 6.43 -1.50
C PRO A 239 -3.84 6.65 0.02
N LEU A 240 -4.07 7.88 0.51
CA LEU A 240 -4.15 8.20 1.94
C LEU A 240 -5.34 7.51 2.63
N SER A 241 -6.30 6.99 1.87
CA SER A 241 -7.34 6.09 2.37
C SER A 241 -6.79 4.73 2.82
N HIS A 242 -5.59 4.35 2.36
CA HIS A 242 -4.93 3.13 2.78
C HIS A 242 -4.04 3.38 4.01
N VAL A 243 -4.11 2.48 5.00
CA VAL A 243 -3.34 2.58 6.26
C VAL A 243 -1.83 2.69 6.02
N PHE A 244 -1.29 2.05 4.99
CA PHE A 244 0.13 2.06 4.68
C PHE A 244 0.64 3.47 4.35
N GLU A 245 0.06 4.15 3.36
CA GLU A 245 0.45 5.51 3.00
C GLU A 245 0.22 6.49 4.15
N ARG A 246 -0.88 6.30 4.85
CA ARG A 246 -1.26 7.14 5.98
C ARG A 246 -0.26 7.05 7.13
N THR A 247 0.23 5.86 7.45
CA THR A 247 1.23 5.69 8.52
C THR A 247 2.64 5.95 8.01
N ALA A 248 3.07 5.26 6.93
CA ALA A 248 4.47 5.27 6.47
C ALA A 248 4.89 6.56 5.75
N THR A 249 3.93 7.40 5.33
CA THR A 249 4.21 8.72 4.76
C THR A 249 3.64 9.82 5.65
N TYR A 250 2.31 9.94 5.76
CA TYR A 250 1.67 11.09 6.37
C TYR A 250 1.97 11.22 7.88
N HIS A 251 1.68 10.19 8.69
CA HIS A 251 1.91 10.29 10.14
C HIS A 251 3.39 10.31 10.52
N ILE A 252 4.26 9.61 9.76
CA ILE A 252 5.72 9.70 9.93
C ILE A 252 6.19 11.14 9.69
N CYS A 253 5.75 11.80 8.61
CA CYS A 253 6.11 13.18 8.33
C CYS A 253 5.57 14.14 9.40
N CYS A 254 4.33 13.93 9.87
CA CYS A 254 3.77 14.71 10.99
C CYS A 254 4.55 14.54 12.29
N ALA A 255 5.18 13.39 12.52
CA ALA A 255 5.93 13.11 13.75
C ALA A 255 7.38 13.56 13.69
N GLN A 256 8.01 13.47 12.51
CA GLN A 256 9.44 13.69 12.32
C GLN A 256 9.75 15.10 11.79
N GLY A 257 8.77 15.77 11.17
CA GLY A 257 8.95 17.07 10.52
C GLY A 257 9.47 16.97 9.09
N SER A 258 9.42 15.81 8.48
CA SER A 258 9.76 15.63 7.06
C SER A 258 8.71 16.28 6.16
N LYS A 259 9.09 16.64 4.92
CA LYS A 259 8.19 17.25 3.94
C LYS A 259 7.39 16.20 3.18
N ILE A 260 6.15 16.54 2.80
CA ILE A 260 5.29 15.72 1.94
C ILE A 260 5.03 16.48 0.64
N ALA A 261 5.39 15.90 -0.50
CA ALA A 261 4.96 16.36 -1.82
C ALA A 261 3.85 15.43 -2.33
N PHE A 262 2.81 15.99 -2.95
CA PHE A 262 1.72 15.19 -3.51
C PHE A 262 1.93 14.99 -5.01
N ALA A 263 1.91 13.73 -5.47
CA ALA A 263 1.93 13.41 -6.88
C ALA A 263 0.58 13.74 -7.52
N GLN A 264 0.59 14.16 -8.79
CA GLN A 264 -0.63 14.52 -9.53
C GLN A 264 -1.45 13.30 -9.91
N SER A 265 -0.76 12.25 -10.38
CA SER A 265 -1.36 10.95 -10.73
C SER A 265 -0.27 9.89 -10.87
N LEU A 266 -0.67 8.62 -10.99
CA LEU A 266 0.26 7.52 -11.20
C LEU A 266 0.98 7.63 -12.57
N GLU A 267 0.30 8.11 -13.61
CA GLU A 267 0.86 8.32 -14.95
C GLU A 267 1.95 9.40 -14.95
N LEU A 268 1.78 10.43 -14.14
CA LEU A 268 2.70 11.56 -14.02
C LEU A 268 3.78 11.35 -12.95
N LEU A 269 3.74 10.22 -12.24
CA LEU A 269 4.63 9.96 -11.10
C LEU A 269 6.10 10.13 -11.47
N GLY A 270 6.55 9.59 -12.60
CA GLY A 270 7.92 9.74 -13.07
C GLY A 270 8.34 11.19 -13.31
N LYS A 271 7.42 12.03 -13.82
CA LYS A 271 7.64 13.48 -13.98
C LYS A 271 7.71 14.17 -12.62
N ASN A 272 6.78 13.85 -11.72
CA ASN A 272 6.75 14.43 -10.39
C ASN A 272 8.00 14.05 -9.55
N MET A 273 8.52 12.83 -9.69
CA MET A 273 9.79 12.43 -9.08
C MET A 273 10.97 13.30 -9.53
N MET A 274 11.06 13.62 -10.83
CA MET A 274 12.11 14.49 -11.37
C MET A 274 11.95 15.96 -10.96
N GLU A 275 10.76 16.41 -10.61
CA GLU A 275 10.49 17.79 -10.17
C GLU A 275 10.66 17.96 -8.66
N VAL A 276 10.27 16.98 -7.87
CA VAL A 276 10.30 17.01 -6.39
C VAL A 276 11.64 16.57 -5.85
N HIS A 277 12.36 15.68 -6.55
CA HIS A 277 13.60 15.05 -6.08
C HIS A 277 13.43 14.38 -4.70
N PRO A 278 12.46 13.46 -4.52
CA PRO A 278 12.20 12.86 -3.22
C PRO A 278 13.40 12.10 -2.69
N THR A 279 13.54 12.08 -1.35
CA THR A 279 14.58 11.31 -0.68
C THR A 279 14.07 9.97 -0.17
N VAL A 280 12.76 9.86 0.08
CA VAL A 280 12.05 8.65 0.52
C VAL A 280 10.74 8.51 -0.25
N MET A 281 10.36 7.27 -0.56
CA MET A 281 9.05 6.96 -1.12
C MET A 281 8.49 5.69 -0.49
N SER A 282 7.20 5.71 -0.17
CA SER A 282 6.42 4.51 0.14
C SER A 282 5.84 3.97 -1.17
N VAL A 283 6.08 2.70 -1.49
CA VAL A 283 5.68 2.12 -2.79
C VAL A 283 5.09 0.72 -2.61
N VAL A 284 4.36 0.25 -3.63
CA VAL A 284 4.01 -1.16 -3.78
C VAL A 284 4.99 -1.85 -4.74
N PRO A 285 5.26 -3.16 -4.61
CA PRO A 285 6.22 -3.89 -5.44
C PRO A 285 6.03 -3.69 -6.94
N ARG A 286 4.78 -3.62 -7.44
CA ARG A 286 4.48 -3.46 -8.87
C ARG A 286 5.12 -2.22 -9.52
N LEU A 287 5.27 -1.13 -8.77
CA LEU A 287 5.99 0.05 -9.26
C LEU A 287 7.47 -0.25 -9.47
N LEU A 288 8.09 -0.95 -8.53
CA LEU A 288 9.51 -1.34 -8.60
C LEU A 288 9.77 -2.31 -9.75
N GLU A 289 8.87 -3.27 -9.97
CA GLU A 289 8.89 -4.17 -11.11
C GLU A 289 8.89 -3.40 -12.42
N LYS A 290 7.95 -2.47 -12.62
CA LYS A 290 7.88 -1.63 -13.83
C LYS A 290 9.14 -0.77 -14.04
N ILE A 291 9.71 -0.22 -12.97
CA ILE A 291 10.98 0.54 -13.07
C ILE A 291 12.12 -0.38 -13.50
N ASN A 292 12.21 -1.58 -12.90
CA ASN A 292 13.22 -2.58 -13.27
C ASN A 292 13.06 -3.04 -14.73
N GLU A 293 11.86 -3.42 -15.15
CA GLU A 293 11.55 -3.83 -16.54
C GLU A 293 11.99 -2.76 -17.52
N LYS A 294 11.62 -1.51 -17.30
CA LYS A 294 11.99 -0.38 -18.15
C LYS A 294 13.49 -0.13 -18.19
N ALA A 295 14.18 -0.25 -17.04
CA ALA A 295 15.62 -0.11 -16.96
C ALA A 295 16.34 -1.23 -17.71
N MET A 296 15.90 -2.48 -17.53
CA MET A 296 16.45 -3.66 -18.22
C MET A 296 16.20 -3.58 -19.72
N LYS A 297 14.97 -3.29 -20.16
CA LYS A 297 14.63 -3.13 -21.58
C LYS A 297 15.52 -2.07 -22.25
N ASN A 298 15.61 -0.88 -21.67
CA ASN A 298 16.45 0.21 -22.22
C ASN A 298 17.94 -0.15 -22.25
N GLY A 299 18.43 -0.87 -21.24
CA GLY A 299 19.83 -1.28 -21.16
C GLY A 299 20.20 -2.38 -22.16
N THR A 300 19.30 -3.34 -22.40
CA THR A 300 19.54 -4.49 -23.28
C THR A 300 19.25 -4.18 -24.75
N SER A 301 18.26 -3.33 -25.05
CA SER A 301 17.92 -2.91 -26.42
C SER A 301 18.90 -1.91 -27.04
N ALA A 302 19.78 -1.30 -26.23
CA ALA A 302 20.74 -0.29 -26.72
C ALA A 302 21.77 -0.82 -27.73
N GLY A 303 21.95 -2.14 -27.80
CA GLY A 303 22.82 -2.85 -28.75
C GLY A 303 24.35 -2.71 -28.51
N GLY A 304 25.12 -3.65 -29.02
CA GLY A 304 26.58 -3.58 -29.09
C GLY A 304 27.28 -3.31 -27.74
N LEU A 305 28.17 -2.32 -27.73
CA LEU A 305 28.97 -1.98 -26.55
C LEU A 305 28.15 -1.43 -25.39
N LYS A 306 27.07 -0.70 -25.67
CA LYS A 306 26.23 -0.11 -24.63
C LYS A 306 25.55 -1.18 -23.77
N THR A 307 24.98 -2.22 -24.40
CA THR A 307 24.42 -3.38 -23.69
C THR A 307 25.46 -4.10 -22.85
N LYS A 308 26.66 -4.31 -23.38
CA LYS A 308 27.76 -4.94 -22.62
C LYS A 308 28.15 -4.12 -21.39
N ILE A 309 28.23 -2.80 -21.49
CA ILE A 309 28.54 -1.91 -20.38
C ILE A 309 27.39 -1.95 -19.34
N PHE A 310 26.13 -1.96 -19.79
CA PHE A 310 24.98 -2.06 -18.90
C PHE A 310 25.02 -3.36 -18.08
N LEU A 311 25.12 -4.52 -18.75
CA LEU A 311 25.16 -5.82 -18.08
C LEU A 311 26.38 -5.96 -17.16
N TRP A 312 27.56 -5.48 -17.60
CA TRP A 312 28.75 -5.42 -16.76
C TRP A 312 28.53 -4.56 -15.51
N SER A 313 27.85 -3.43 -15.64
CA SER A 313 27.55 -2.56 -14.51
C SER A 313 26.64 -3.26 -13.50
N ILE A 314 25.56 -3.91 -13.96
CA ILE A 314 24.65 -4.69 -13.08
C ILE A 314 25.43 -5.80 -12.35
N ALA A 315 26.26 -6.57 -13.06
CA ALA A 315 27.08 -7.62 -12.46
C ALA A 315 28.11 -7.06 -11.44
N THR A 316 28.67 -5.89 -11.71
CA THR A 316 29.59 -5.20 -10.79
C THR A 316 28.86 -4.73 -9.53
N GLY A 317 27.66 -4.16 -9.69
CA GLY A 317 26.79 -3.77 -8.57
C GLY A 317 26.46 -4.95 -7.66
N SER A 318 26.07 -6.10 -8.26
CA SER A 318 25.78 -7.32 -7.53
C SER A 318 27.00 -7.83 -6.73
N LYS A 319 28.17 -7.88 -7.34
CA LYS A 319 29.41 -8.28 -6.63
C LYS A 319 29.72 -7.34 -5.47
N TYR A 320 29.59 -6.03 -5.69
CA TYR A 320 29.86 -5.02 -4.67
C TYR A 320 28.89 -5.15 -3.49
N ARG A 321 27.58 -5.25 -3.79
CA ARG A 321 26.53 -5.47 -2.80
C ARG A 321 26.80 -6.72 -1.95
N ASN A 322 27.06 -7.88 -2.59
CA ASN A 322 27.28 -9.15 -1.89
C ASN A 322 28.50 -9.10 -0.93
N VAL A 323 29.53 -8.34 -1.28
CA VAL A 323 30.70 -8.13 -0.38
C VAL A 323 30.28 -7.30 0.83
N ILE A 324 29.54 -6.19 0.64
CA ILE A 324 29.05 -5.34 1.75
C ILE A 324 28.12 -6.13 2.66
N GLU A 325 27.12 -6.83 2.09
CA GLU A 325 26.13 -7.62 2.84
C GLU A 325 26.77 -8.79 3.62
N SER A 326 27.93 -9.30 3.15
CA SER A 326 28.72 -10.28 3.93
C SER A 326 29.58 -9.67 5.04
N GLY A 327 29.43 -8.38 5.33
CA GLY A 327 30.20 -7.65 6.34
C GLY A 327 31.66 -7.41 5.98
N LYS A 328 32.04 -7.63 4.70
CA LYS A 328 33.42 -7.47 4.23
C LYS A 328 33.63 -6.12 3.55
N THR A 329 34.88 -5.65 3.54
CA THR A 329 35.27 -4.45 2.82
C THR A 329 35.58 -4.79 1.36
N PRO A 330 34.94 -4.13 0.36
CA PRO A 330 35.25 -4.33 -1.04
C PRO A 330 36.71 -3.99 -1.37
N SER A 331 37.31 -4.75 -2.29
CA SER A 331 38.66 -4.43 -2.76
C SER A 331 38.71 -3.09 -3.48
N MET A 332 39.89 -2.45 -3.51
CA MET A 332 40.09 -1.17 -4.20
C MET A 332 39.67 -1.24 -5.68
N LEU A 333 39.99 -2.36 -6.34
CA LEU A 333 39.62 -2.60 -7.74
C LEU A 333 38.09 -2.66 -7.90
N LEU A 334 37.39 -3.43 -7.05
CA LEU A 334 35.93 -3.54 -7.09
C LEU A 334 35.24 -2.19 -6.80
N SER A 335 35.77 -1.41 -5.87
CA SER A 335 35.29 -0.06 -5.57
C SER A 335 35.46 0.90 -6.75
N MET A 336 36.61 0.80 -7.47
CA MET A 336 36.83 1.58 -8.68
C MET A 336 35.89 1.16 -9.82
N GLN A 337 35.68 -0.14 -10.03
CA GLN A 337 34.71 -0.65 -11.00
C GLN A 337 33.27 -0.17 -10.66
N ARG A 338 32.89 -0.19 -9.39
CA ARG A 338 31.59 0.31 -8.91
C ARG A 338 31.41 1.80 -9.22
N ASN A 339 32.45 2.61 -9.03
CA ASN A 339 32.41 4.04 -9.34
C ASN A 339 32.28 4.32 -10.84
N ILE A 340 32.89 3.47 -11.69
CA ILE A 340 32.73 3.55 -13.14
C ILE A 340 31.30 3.17 -13.54
N ALA A 341 30.75 2.08 -12.97
CA ALA A 341 29.38 1.64 -13.21
C ALA A 341 28.36 2.72 -12.76
N GLU A 342 28.63 3.40 -11.62
CA GLU A 342 27.83 4.53 -11.14
C GLU A 342 27.75 5.64 -12.19
N LYS A 343 28.89 6.10 -12.69
CA LYS A 343 28.97 7.19 -13.68
C LYS A 343 28.36 6.84 -15.03
N LEU A 344 28.51 5.61 -15.49
CA LEU A 344 28.07 5.23 -16.83
C LEU A 344 26.61 4.80 -16.90
N VAL A 345 26.10 4.16 -15.84
CA VAL A 345 24.78 3.49 -15.85
C VAL A 345 23.91 3.90 -14.68
N PHE A 346 24.38 3.74 -13.43
CA PHE A 346 23.49 3.84 -12.27
C PHE A 346 22.99 5.24 -12.02
N SER A 347 23.82 6.29 -12.19
CA SER A 347 23.37 7.69 -12.08
C SER A 347 22.20 7.99 -13.01
N LYS A 348 22.25 7.48 -14.26
CA LYS A 348 21.18 7.69 -15.25
C LYS A 348 19.85 7.02 -14.87
N ILE A 349 19.93 5.86 -14.21
CA ILE A 349 18.73 5.19 -13.68
C ILE A 349 18.19 5.97 -12.49
N LYS A 350 19.08 6.38 -11.57
CA LYS A 350 18.71 7.18 -10.39
C LYS A 350 18.12 8.53 -10.77
N GLU A 351 18.64 9.22 -11.78
CA GLU A 351 18.10 10.48 -12.30
C GLU A 351 16.62 10.34 -12.70
N LYS A 352 16.22 9.19 -13.30
CA LYS A 352 14.82 8.91 -13.65
C LYS A 352 13.89 8.76 -12.43
N THR A 353 14.48 8.54 -11.26
CA THR A 353 13.76 8.48 -9.97
C THR A 353 13.98 9.75 -9.13
N GLY A 354 14.36 10.85 -9.76
CA GLY A 354 14.59 12.14 -9.10
C GLY A 354 16.02 12.37 -8.60
N GLY A 355 16.90 11.36 -8.64
CA GLY A 355 18.32 11.48 -8.32
C GLY A 355 18.69 11.44 -6.83
N ASN A 356 17.74 11.73 -5.93
CA ASN A 356 17.99 11.93 -4.50
C ASN A 356 17.45 10.79 -3.60
N LEU A 357 16.84 9.74 -4.18
CA LEU A 357 16.32 8.62 -3.40
C LEU A 357 17.41 7.96 -2.57
N LYS A 358 17.28 8.00 -1.26
CA LYS A 358 18.15 7.34 -0.29
C LYS A 358 17.71 5.89 -0.05
N PHE A 359 16.40 5.70 0.13
CA PHE A 359 15.78 4.39 0.30
C PHE A 359 14.29 4.44 -0.06
N ILE A 360 13.72 3.28 -0.22
CA ILE A 360 12.32 3.07 -0.56
C ILE A 360 11.70 2.18 0.53
N ILE A 361 10.48 2.51 0.97
CA ILE A 361 9.68 1.65 1.86
C ILE A 361 8.69 0.90 0.97
N SER A 362 8.80 -0.43 0.91
CA SER A 362 7.93 -1.29 0.10
C SER A 362 6.96 -2.06 0.99
N GLY A 363 5.68 -2.07 0.64
CA GLY A 363 4.66 -2.77 1.42
C GLY A 363 3.41 -3.09 0.61
N GLY A 364 2.42 -3.73 1.26
CA GLY A 364 1.14 -4.07 0.67
C GLY A 364 1.11 -5.37 -0.16
N ALA A 365 2.25 -5.85 -0.63
CA ALA A 365 2.43 -7.15 -1.29
C ALA A 365 3.88 -7.63 -1.11
N ALA A 366 4.15 -8.91 -1.35
CA ALA A 366 5.51 -9.46 -1.32
C ALA A 366 6.37 -8.88 -2.46
N LEU A 367 7.58 -8.46 -2.14
CA LEU A 367 8.55 -7.98 -3.12
C LEU A 367 9.31 -9.18 -3.70
N PRO A 368 9.33 -9.37 -5.04
CA PRO A 368 10.18 -10.38 -5.64
C PRO A 368 11.66 -10.13 -5.31
N GLN A 369 12.38 -11.19 -4.90
CA GLN A 369 13.76 -11.09 -4.44
C GLN A 369 14.67 -10.41 -5.46
N ASN A 370 14.56 -10.79 -6.75
CA ASN A 370 15.34 -10.23 -7.84
C ASN A 370 15.15 -8.71 -8.02
N ILE A 371 13.95 -8.19 -7.70
CA ILE A 371 13.67 -6.75 -7.74
C ILE A 371 14.40 -6.03 -6.61
N GLY A 372 14.30 -6.55 -5.37
CA GLY A 372 15.07 -6.02 -4.24
C GLY A 372 16.57 -6.00 -4.52
N GLU A 373 17.10 -7.09 -5.05
CA GLU A 373 18.50 -7.23 -5.45
C GLU A 373 18.91 -6.22 -6.55
N PHE A 374 18.05 -5.99 -7.54
CA PHE A 374 18.33 -5.01 -8.60
C PHE A 374 18.54 -3.61 -8.02
N PHE A 375 17.61 -3.14 -7.16
CA PHE A 375 17.76 -1.81 -6.53
C PHE A 375 18.96 -1.75 -5.58
N GLY A 376 19.24 -2.83 -4.84
CA GLY A 376 20.44 -2.97 -4.03
C GLY A 376 21.72 -2.86 -4.88
N ASN A 377 21.75 -3.44 -6.10
CA ASN A 377 22.86 -3.30 -7.04
C ASN A 377 23.08 -1.84 -7.47
N LEU A 378 22.02 -1.04 -7.56
CA LEU A 378 22.11 0.41 -7.82
C LEU A 378 22.58 1.20 -6.58
N GLY A 379 22.52 0.61 -5.38
CA GLY A 379 22.79 1.27 -4.10
C GLY A 379 21.57 2.01 -3.53
N ILE A 380 20.36 1.67 -3.99
CA ILE A 380 19.10 2.12 -3.42
C ILE A 380 18.58 1.01 -2.52
N LYS A 381 18.46 1.27 -1.21
CA LYS A 381 17.94 0.30 -0.25
C LYS A 381 16.42 0.22 -0.34
N ILE A 382 15.88 -0.99 -0.31
CA ILE A 382 14.43 -1.22 -0.17
C ILE A 382 14.17 -1.81 1.21
N LEU A 383 13.38 -1.10 1.99
CA LEU A 383 12.92 -1.55 3.29
C LEU A 383 11.55 -2.16 3.12
N GLU A 384 11.47 -3.48 3.12
CA GLU A 384 10.21 -4.19 2.99
C GLU A 384 9.51 -4.22 4.35
N GLY A 385 8.25 -3.76 4.38
CA GLY A 385 7.41 -3.78 5.57
C GLY A 385 6.22 -4.72 5.40
N TYR A 386 5.93 -5.49 6.45
CA TYR A 386 4.77 -6.38 6.50
C TYR A 386 3.78 -5.93 7.55
N GLY A 387 2.53 -6.00 7.17
CA GLY A 387 1.42 -5.75 8.06
C GLY A 387 0.07 -5.68 7.35
N LEU A 388 -0.96 -5.42 8.13
CA LEU A 388 -2.36 -5.40 7.74
C LEU A 388 -3.00 -4.08 8.20
N THR A 389 -4.18 -3.78 7.70
CA THR A 389 -4.96 -2.65 8.24
C THR A 389 -5.20 -2.83 9.73
N GLU A 390 -5.47 -4.05 10.15
CA GLU A 390 -5.71 -4.47 11.53
C GLU A 390 -4.48 -4.33 12.44
N THR A 391 -3.29 -4.04 11.88
CA THR A 391 -2.03 -3.88 12.63
C THR A 391 -1.36 -2.51 12.47
N SER A 392 -2.02 -1.52 11.91
CA SER A 392 -1.77 -0.05 11.88
C SER A 392 -0.54 0.50 11.13
N PRO A 393 0.03 -0.05 10.07
CA PRO A 393 -0.09 -1.41 9.57
C PRO A 393 1.04 -2.33 10.00
N VAL A 394 2.26 -1.81 10.36
CA VAL A 394 3.52 -2.55 10.38
C VAL A 394 3.65 -3.45 11.60
N MET A 395 4.11 -4.69 11.41
CA MET A 395 4.50 -5.61 12.46
C MET A 395 5.92 -6.17 12.30
N ALA A 396 6.46 -6.11 11.08
CA ALA A 396 7.85 -6.43 10.78
C ALA A 396 8.37 -5.53 9.67
N VAL A 397 9.65 -5.17 9.70
CA VAL A 397 10.29 -4.34 8.67
C VAL A 397 11.76 -4.69 8.52
N THR A 398 12.26 -4.65 7.29
CA THR A 398 13.67 -4.86 6.96
C THR A 398 14.54 -3.80 7.64
N GLU A 399 15.60 -4.24 8.30
CA GLU A 399 16.60 -3.35 8.92
C GLU A 399 17.41 -2.61 7.82
N PHE A 400 17.70 -1.34 8.06
CA PHE A 400 18.39 -0.50 7.07
C PHE A 400 19.78 -1.05 6.68
N ASP A 401 20.52 -1.59 7.64
CA ASP A 401 21.90 -2.05 7.41
C ASP A 401 21.99 -3.57 7.21
N ARG A 402 20.86 -4.30 7.32
CA ARG A 402 20.83 -5.76 7.16
C ARG A 402 19.61 -6.17 6.34
N GLN A 403 19.80 -6.29 5.03
CA GLN A 403 18.75 -6.70 4.12
C GLN A 403 18.87 -8.19 3.80
N ILE A 404 17.80 -8.97 4.06
CA ILE A 404 17.69 -10.37 3.64
C ILE A 404 16.51 -10.46 2.69
N TYR A 405 16.81 -10.40 1.40
CA TYR A 405 15.80 -10.42 0.34
C TYR A 405 14.91 -11.67 0.41
N GLY A 406 13.62 -11.51 0.12
CA GLY A 406 12.61 -12.57 0.24
C GLY A 406 12.13 -12.79 1.68
N THR A 407 12.47 -11.87 2.60
CA THR A 407 11.90 -11.76 3.95
C THR A 407 11.35 -10.36 4.16
N VAL A 408 10.43 -10.21 5.09
CA VAL A 408 9.83 -8.92 5.46
C VAL A 408 10.51 -8.29 6.69
N GLY A 409 11.70 -8.78 7.03
CA GLY A 409 12.54 -8.22 8.07
C GLY A 409 12.23 -8.69 9.48
N ARG A 410 12.72 -7.93 10.43
CA ARG A 410 12.66 -8.17 11.87
C ARG A 410 11.34 -7.69 12.46
N VAL A 411 10.88 -8.38 13.51
CA VAL A 411 9.76 -7.91 14.36
C VAL A 411 10.06 -6.49 14.85
N ILE A 412 9.09 -5.58 14.77
CA ILE A 412 9.26 -4.21 15.29
C ILE A 412 9.28 -4.19 16.83
N PRO A 413 9.91 -3.18 17.46
CA PRO A 413 9.91 -3.05 18.91
C PRO A 413 8.50 -3.08 19.53
N GLU A 414 8.39 -3.63 20.73
CA GLU A 414 7.16 -3.67 21.53
C GLU A 414 6.00 -4.48 20.92
N VAL A 415 6.32 -5.35 19.94
CA VAL A 415 5.38 -6.29 19.31
C VAL A 415 5.92 -7.71 19.51
N THR A 416 5.03 -8.66 19.74
CA THR A 416 5.33 -10.09 19.77
C THR A 416 4.67 -10.76 18.58
N ILE A 417 5.44 -11.49 17.77
CA ILE A 417 4.93 -12.33 16.69
C ILE A 417 5.09 -13.79 17.09
N GLY A 418 4.00 -14.55 17.04
CA GLY A 418 3.96 -16.00 17.18
C GLY A 418 3.80 -16.69 15.83
N ILE A 419 4.35 -17.89 15.72
CA ILE A 419 4.01 -18.84 14.65
C ILE A 419 3.18 -19.94 15.29
N GLN A 420 1.94 -20.13 14.81
CA GLN A 420 1.01 -21.11 15.34
C GLN A 420 0.83 -22.24 14.33
N ASP A 421 0.92 -23.47 14.80
CA ASP A 421 0.63 -24.67 14.01
C ASP A 421 -0.85 -24.67 13.57
N ALA A 422 -1.08 -24.85 12.27
CA ALA A 422 -2.41 -24.74 11.68
C ALA A 422 -3.40 -25.82 12.18
N ASP A 423 -2.90 -27.02 12.47
CA ASP A 423 -3.72 -28.17 12.85
C ASP A 423 -3.93 -28.24 14.37
N THR A 424 -2.86 -28.14 15.12
CA THR A 424 -2.88 -28.32 16.60
C THR A 424 -3.22 -27.04 17.36
N LYS A 425 -3.18 -25.89 16.68
CA LYS A 425 -3.34 -24.55 17.28
C LYS A 425 -2.31 -24.22 18.39
N ARG A 426 -1.24 -24.97 18.47
CA ARG A 426 -0.14 -24.70 19.43
C ARG A 426 0.80 -23.63 18.85
N ILE A 427 1.26 -22.73 19.69
CA ILE A 427 2.29 -21.77 19.33
C ILE A 427 3.62 -22.54 19.22
N ILE A 428 4.21 -22.54 18.02
CA ILE A 428 5.49 -23.18 17.71
C ILE A 428 6.64 -22.34 18.31
N THR A 429 6.55 -21.02 18.13
CA THR A 429 7.55 -20.07 18.61
C THR A 429 6.95 -18.67 18.76
N GLU A 430 7.57 -17.87 19.63
CA GLU A 430 7.31 -16.45 19.79
C GLU A 430 8.62 -15.69 19.60
N GLN A 431 8.57 -14.55 18.88
CA GLN A 431 9.70 -13.66 18.68
C GLN A 431 9.29 -12.22 18.94
N THR A 432 10.21 -11.48 19.53
CA THR A 432 10.13 -10.04 19.76
C THR A 432 11.34 -9.35 19.13
N TYR A 433 11.35 -8.03 19.16
CA TYR A 433 12.53 -7.28 18.77
C TYR A 433 13.78 -7.69 19.58
N ASP A 434 13.66 -7.90 20.89
CA ASP A 434 14.78 -8.17 21.80
C ASP A 434 15.28 -9.63 21.75
N THR A 435 14.45 -10.56 21.27
CA THR A 435 14.82 -11.98 21.14
C THR A 435 15.43 -12.34 19.79
N PHE A 436 15.79 -11.33 18.98
CA PHE A 436 16.36 -11.53 17.65
C PHE A 436 17.66 -12.34 17.68
N ASP A 437 17.70 -13.43 16.90
CA ASP A 437 18.88 -14.26 16.64
C ASP A 437 19.01 -14.50 15.14
N GLU A 438 20.12 -14.08 14.54
CA GLU A 438 20.38 -14.22 13.10
C GLU A 438 20.49 -15.66 12.60
N ASN A 439 20.65 -16.62 13.49
CA ASN A 439 20.70 -18.06 13.16
C ASN A 439 19.37 -18.75 13.41
N PHE A 440 18.37 -18.04 13.92
CA PHE A 440 17.09 -18.63 14.27
C PHE A 440 16.24 -18.92 13.03
N GLU A 441 15.75 -20.14 12.97
CA GLU A 441 14.75 -20.61 11.98
C GLU A 441 13.62 -21.35 12.69
N SER A 442 12.38 -21.19 12.23
CA SER A 442 11.22 -21.90 12.75
C SER A 442 10.58 -22.83 11.71
N ALA A 443 9.73 -23.75 12.17
CA ALA A 443 8.74 -24.36 11.32
C ALA A 443 7.73 -23.32 10.80
N GLU A 444 6.98 -23.67 9.78
CA GLU A 444 5.95 -22.84 9.18
C GLU A 444 4.62 -22.99 9.91
N GLY A 445 3.84 -21.91 9.97
CA GLY A 445 2.52 -21.87 10.57
C GLY A 445 1.81 -20.54 10.37
N GLU A 446 0.64 -20.38 10.98
CA GLU A 446 -0.08 -19.11 10.97
C GLU A 446 0.70 -18.06 11.76
N ILE A 447 0.85 -16.88 11.15
CA ILE A 447 1.43 -15.71 11.82
C ILE A 447 0.36 -15.10 12.72
N ILE A 448 0.63 -15.04 14.00
CA ILE A 448 -0.21 -14.38 15.00
C ILE A 448 0.59 -13.29 15.71
N LEU A 449 -0.06 -12.25 16.25
CA LEU A 449 0.66 -11.19 16.93
C LEU A 449 -0.11 -10.57 18.10
N ARG A 450 0.65 -9.97 19.02
CA ARG A 450 0.17 -9.08 20.10
C ARG A 450 1.00 -7.80 20.13
N GLY A 451 0.35 -6.67 20.34
CA GLY A 451 1.02 -5.38 20.47
C GLY A 451 0.06 -4.20 20.43
N ASN A 452 0.57 -3.01 20.77
CA ASN A 452 -0.21 -1.78 20.72
C ASN A 452 -0.57 -1.33 19.29
N ASN A 453 -0.05 -1.99 18.28
CA ASN A 453 -0.40 -1.78 16.87
C ASN A 453 -1.67 -2.56 16.44
N VAL A 454 -2.16 -3.51 17.26
CA VAL A 454 -3.37 -4.28 16.94
C VAL A 454 -4.62 -3.43 17.12
N MET A 455 -5.53 -3.51 16.17
CA MET A 455 -6.81 -2.80 16.15
C MET A 455 -7.65 -3.04 17.42
N GLN A 456 -8.61 -2.14 17.69
CA GLN A 456 -9.60 -2.34 18.75
C GLN A 456 -10.68 -3.38 18.37
N GLY A 457 -10.79 -3.76 17.10
CA GLY A 457 -11.76 -4.68 16.54
C GLY A 457 -12.42 -4.15 15.29
N TYR A 458 -13.46 -4.83 14.82
CA TYR A 458 -14.28 -4.40 13.67
C TYR A 458 -15.53 -3.65 14.12
N TRP A 459 -15.79 -2.50 13.52
CA TRP A 459 -16.92 -1.64 13.82
C TRP A 459 -18.24 -2.38 13.62
N ASN A 460 -19.11 -2.37 14.65
CA ASN A 460 -20.40 -3.06 14.66
C ASN A 460 -20.33 -4.58 14.35
N LYS A 461 -19.17 -5.23 14.50
CA LYS A 461 -18.94 -6.65 14.15
C LYS A 461 -18.25 -7.40 15.31
N PRO A 462 -18.90 -7.58 16.46
CA PRO A 462 -18.28 -8.22 17.63
C PRO A 462 -17.90 -9.69 17.39
N GLU A 463 -18.68 -10.42 16.59
CA GLU A 463 -18.38 -11.83 16.24
C GLU A 463 -17.15 -11.93 15.35
N ASP A 464 -17.03 -11.08 14.32
CA ASP A 464 -15.84 -11.02 13.47
C ASP A 464 -14.60 -10.61 14.29
N THR A 465 -14.76 -9.72 15.26
CA THR A 465 -13.70 -9.31 16.18
C THR A 465 -13.21 -10.49 17.02
N ALA A 466 -14.12 -11.25 17.61
CA ALA A 466 -13.81 -12.43 18.43
C ALA A 466 -13.17 -13.58 17.61
N GLN A 467 -13.42 -13.63 16.29
CA GLN A 467 -12.73 -14.56 15.40
C GLN A 467 -11.33 -14.11 15.03
N ALA A 468 -11.09 -12.80 14.99
CA ALA A 468 -9.80 -12.24 14.61
C ALA A 468 -8.84 -12.07 15.80
N ILE A 469 -9.38 -11.79 16.99
CA ILE A 469 -8.60 -11.62 18.23
C ILE A 469 -9.12 -12.64 19.25
N ASP A 470 -8.25 -13.60 19.63
CA ASP A 470 -8.62 -14.65 20.56
C ASP A 470 -8.65 -14.17 22.02
N THR A 471 -9.07 -15.06 22.93
CA THR A 471 -9.18 -14.77 24.38
C THR A 471 -7.84 -14.50 25.06
N ASP A 472 -6.74 -14.95 24.46
CA ASP A 472 -5.39 -14.71 24.96
C ASP A 472 -4.77 -13.41 24.39
N GLY A 473 -5.55 -12.67 23.57
CA GLY A 473 -5.19 -11.40 22.95
C GLY A 473 -4.31 -11.53 21.71
N TRP A 474 -4.22 -12.73 21.11
CA TRP A 474 -3.56 -12.90 19.83
C TRP A 474 -4.48 -12.48 18.68
N PHE A 475 -3.96 -11.63 17.82
CA PHE A 475 -4.58 -11.33 16.53
C PHE A 475 -4.12 -12.37 15.50
N HIS A 476 -5.06 -13.02 14.86
CA HIS A 476 -4.87 -14.01 13.80
C HIS A 476 -4.83 -13.32 12.44
N THR A 477 -3.65 -13.32 11.80
CA THR A 477 -3.48 -12.60 10.52
C THR A 477 -4.12 -13.33 9.34
N GLY A 478 -4.26 -14.65 9.44
CA GLY A 478 -4.63 -15.51 8.31
C GLY A 478 -3.51 -15.63 7.26
N ASP A 479 -2.32 -15.10 7.54
CA ASP A 479 -1.13 -15.27 6.71
C ASP A 479 -0.27 -16.40 7.28
N VAL A 480 0.37 -17.17 6.40
CA VAL A 480 1.29 -18.26 6.74
C VAL A 480 2.72 -17.79 6.58
N GLY A 481 3.58 -18.19 7.51
CA GLY A 481 4.99 -17.84 7.42
C GLY A 481 5.85 -18.55 8.45
N LYS A 482 7.11 -18.18 8.47
CA LYS A 482 8.13 -18.71 9.37
C LYS A 482 9.21 -17.68 9.64
N PHE A 483 10.02 -17.90 10.67
CA PHE A 483 11.27 -17.19 10.82
C PHE A 483 12.39 -17.86 9.99
N TYR A 484 13.17 -17.04 9.31
CA TYR A 484 14.35 -17.43 8.56
C TYR A 484 15.48 -16.44 8.83
N LYS A 485 16.57 -16.93 9.40
CA LYS A 485 17.69 -16.09 9.85
C LYS A 485 17.23 -14.93 10.75
N GLY A 486 16.33 -15.22 11.70
CA GLY A 486 15.74 -14.26 12.62
C GLY A 486 14.72 -13.30 12.00
N ASN A 487 14.53 -13.27 10.67
CA ASN A 487 13.57 -12.41 9.99
C ASN A 487 12.30 -13.17 9.68
N LEU A 488 11.17 -12.47 9.68
CA LEU A 488 9.89 -13.03 9.28
C LEU A 488 9.88 -13.21 7.75
N LYS A 489 9.50 -14.39 7.31
CA LYS A 489 9.28 -14.75 5.92
C LYS A 489 7.83 -15.18 5.74
N ILE A 490 7.10 -14.46 4.90
CA ILE A 490 5.72 -14.78 4.53
C ILE A 490 5.75 -15.83 3.43
N THR A 491 4.95 -16.86 3.56
CA THR A 491 4.83 -17.90 2.54
C THR A 491 3.57 -17.70 1.73
N ASP A 492 2.39 -17.59 2.36
CA ASP A 492 1.12 -17.30 1.66
C ASP A 492 0.02 -16.89 2.67
N ARG A 493 -1.23 -16.94 2.22
CA ARG A 493 -2.44 -16.79 3.03
C ARG A 493 -3.16 -18.10 3.21
N ILE A 494 -3.64 -18.40 4.41
CA ILE A 494 -4.45 -19.59 4.71
C ILE A 494 -5.63 -19.70 3.73
N LYS A 495 -6.31 -18.58 3.42
CA LYS A 495 -7.49 -18.55 2.53
C LYS A 495 -7.17 -18.69 1.04
N ASN A 496 -5.91 -18.50 0.65
CA ASN A 496 -5.46 -18.67 -0.73
C ASN A 496 -4.85 -20.05 -0.97
N MET A 497 -4.49 -20.75 0.10
CA MET A 497 -3.90 -22.09 0.03
C MET A 497 -4.84 -23.03 -0.73
N LEU A 498 -4.31 -23.66 -1.75
CA LEU A 498 -4.98 -24.68 -2.52
C LEU A 498 -4.61 -26.03 -1.92
N VAL A 499 -5.59 -26.87 -1.67
CA VAL A 499 -5.35 -28.25 -1.25
C VAL A 499 -5.68 -29.14 -2.45
N ASN A 500 -4.66 -29.69 -3.09
CA ASN A 500 -4.87 -30.55 -4.25
C ASN A 500 -5.59 -31.85 -3.85
N SER A 501 -6.05 -32.63 -4.83
CA SER A 501 -6.77 -33.90 -4.60
C SER A 501 -5.97 -34.96 -3.83
N PHE A 502 -4.63 -34.78 -3.75
CA PHE A 502 -3.71 -35.64 -2.98
C PHE A 502 -3.46 -35.14 -1.56
N GLY A 503 -4.18 -34.11 -1.11
CA GLY A 503 -4.03 -33.52 0.23
C GLY A 503 -2.77 -32.70 0.43
N LYS A 504 -2.07 -32.28 -0.63
CA LYS A 504 -0.91 -31.41 -0.52
C LYS A 504 -1.32 -29.94 -0.55
N ASN A 505 -0.76 -29.19 0.37
CA ASN A 505 -0.90 -27.74 0.40
C ASN A 505 -0.04 -27.12 -0.72
N VAL A 506 -0.65 -26.28 -1.53
CA VAL A 506 0.00 -25.48 -2.57
C VAL A 506 -0.26 -24.02 -2.27
N TYR A 507 0.80 -23.24 -2.23
CA TYR A 507 0.77 -21.82 -1.95
C TYR A 507 0.87 -21.02 -3.26
N PRO A 508 -0.24 -20.44 -3.77
CA PRO A 508 -0.26 -19.80 -5.09
C PRO A 508 0.69 -18.63 -5.23
N THR A 509 0.75 -17.77 -4.23
CA THR A 509 1.48 -16.49 -4.33
C THR A 509 2.98 -16.65 -4.66
N PRO A 510 3.77 -17.52 -4.00
CA PRO A 510 5.15 -17.78 -4.39
C PRO A 510 5.30 -18.30 -5.81
N ILE A 511 4.38 -19.18 -6.22
CA ILE A 511 4.39 -19.79 -7.55
C ILE A 511 4.05 -18.73 -8.61
N GLU A 512 2.98 -17.95 -8.40
CA GLU A 512 2.60 -16.82 -9.25
C GLU A 512 3.76 -15.84 -9.41
N ASN A 513 4.44 -15.47 -8.31
CA ASN A 513 5.61 -14.60 -8.33
C ASN A 513 6.81 -15.18 -9.11
N THR A 514 6.97 -16.50 -9.13
CA THR A 514 8.01 -17.15 -9.93
C THR A 514 7.73 -16.96 -11.42
N TYR A 515 6.51 -17.15 -11.87
CA TYR A 515 6.13 -16.95 -13.26
C TYR A 515 6.08 -15.47 -13.67
N LEU A 516 5.73 -14.57 -12.77
CA LEU A 516 5.73 -13.12 -12.99
C LEU A 516 7.14 -12.51 -13.18
N GLN A 517 8.21 -13.29 -12.98
CA GLN A 517 9.56 -12.88 -13.40
C GLN A 517 9.72 -12.88 -14.93
N SER A 518 8.78 -13.50 -15.65
CA SER A 518 8.73 -13.50 -17.10
C SER A 518 8.26 -12.16 -17.65
N ASN A 519 9.01 -11.57 -18.57
CA ASN A 519 8.55 -10.38 -19.30
C ASN A 519 7.41 -10.65 -20.30
N ARG A 520 7.02 -11.93 -20.49
CA ARG A 520 5.89 -12.33 -21.35
C ARG A 520 4.56 -12.44 -20.59
N ILE A 521 4.57 -12.31 -19.25
CA ILE A 521 3.41 -12.49 -18.38
C ILE A 521 3.18 -11.24 -17.56
N ASP A 522 2.03 -10.59 -17.74
CA ASP A 522 1.65 -9.39 -16.97
C ASP A 522 0.85 -9.73 -15.71
N GLN A 523 -0.03 -10.74 -15.80
CA GLN A 523 -0.79 -11.22 -14.65
C GLN A 523 -0.98 -12.74 -14.76
N ILE A 524 -1.06 -13.41 -13.62
CA ILE A 524 -1.29 -14.85 -13.55
C ILE A 524 -2.22 -15.17 -12.39
N PHE A 525 -3.08 -16.15 -12.58
CA PHE A 525 -4.00 -16.65 -11.59
C PHE A 525 -3.98 -18.18 -11.58
N LEU A 526 -3.46 -18.77 -10.49
CA LEU A 526 -3.36 -20.22 -10.34
C LEU A 526 -4.66 -20.83 -9.83
N ILE A 527 -5.00 -22.00 -10.36
CA ILE A 527 -6.16 -22.83 -10.00
C ILE A 527 -5.66 -24.23 -9.66
N GLY A 528 -6.24 -24.87 -8.63
CA GLY A 528 -5.81 -26.22 -8.23
C GLY A 528 -6.48 -26.75 -6.97
N ASP A 529 -7.42 -26.00 -6.35
CA ASP A 529 -8.12 -26.49 -5.16
C ASP A 529 -8.98 -27.71 -5.49
N LYS A 530 -8.74 -28.81 -4.76
CA LYS A 530 -9.38 -30.14 -4.98
C LYS A 530 -9.18 -30.71 -6.39
N ARG A 531 -8.19 -30.21 -7.12
CA ARG A 531 -7.82 -30.70 -8.47
C ARG A 531 -6.54 -31.54 -8.41
N GLU A 532 -6.29 -32.34 -9.43
CA GLU A 532 -5.12 -33.25 -9.48
C GLU A 532 -3.81 -32.49 -9.74
N HIS A 533 -3.88 -31.38 -10.45
CA HIS A 533 -2.73 -30.58 -10.82
C HIS A 533 -3.08 -29.08 -10.87
N ILE A 534 -2.05 -28.25 -11.02
CA ILE A 534 -2.19 -26.80 -11.10
C ILE A 534 -2.40 -26.38 -12.55
N THR A 535 -3.42 -25.56 -12.79
CA THR A 535 -3.66 -24.83 -14.04
C THR A 535 -3.61 -23.32 -13.80
N ALA A 536 -3.63 -22.51 -14.87
CA ALA A 536 -3.57 -21.06 -14.74
C ALA A 536 -4.41 -20.32 -15.79
N ILE A 537 -4.91 -19.14 -15.40
CA ILE A 537 -5.31 -18.09 -16.33
C ILE A 537 -4.15 -17.10 -16.40
N ILE A 538 -3.56 -16.90 -17.57
CA ILE A 538 -2.42 -16.03 -17.79
C ILE A 538 -2.84 -14.85 -18.66
N VAL A 539 -2.52 -13.63 -18.22
CA VAL A 539 -2.59 -12.43 -19.05
C VAL A 539 -1.20 -12.19 -19.63
N PRO A 540 -1.02 -12.37 -20.95
CA PRO A 540 0.26 -12.13 -21.58
C PRO A 540 0.59 -10.64 -21.62
N SER A 541 1.87 -10.30 -21.68
CA SER A 541 2.32 -8.91 -21.77
C SER A 541 1.93 -8.30 -23.11
N LYS A 542 0.95 -7.39 -23.06
CA LYS A 542 0.43 -6.68 -24.23
C LYS A 542 1.54 -5.95 -24.98
N GLU A 543 2.40 -5.23 -24.26
CA GLU A 543 3.49 -4.45 -24.86
C GLU A 543 4.47 -5.36 -25.62
N ASN A 544 4.88 -6.48 -25.01
CA ASN A 544 5.84 -7.40 -25.60
C ASN A 544 5.21 -8.21 -26.76
N MET A 545 3.92 -8.59 -26.67
CA MET A 545 3.21 -9.20 -27.81
C MET A 545 3.12 -8.24 -29.00
N MET A 546 2.77 -6.98 -28.78
CA MET A 546 2.69 -5.98 -29.85
C MET A 546 4.06 -5.78 -30.52
N GLU A 547 5.13 -5.74 -29.74
CA GLU A 547 6.49 -5.55 -30.27
C GLU A 547 6.97 -6.78 -31.05
N GLU A 548 6.79 -8.00 -30.53
CA GLU A 548 7.34 -9.22 -31.12
C GLU A 548 6.54 -9.70 -32.34
N PHE A 549 5.21 -9.57 -32.30
CA PHE A 549 4.32 -10.05 -33.38
C PHE A 549 3.76 -8.94 -34.27
N GLY A 550 4.10 -7.67 -34.03
CA GLY A 550 3.61 -6.54 -34.80
C GLY A 550 2.08 -6.31 -34.67
N LEU A 551 1.50 -6.69 -33.53
CA LEU A 551 0.06 -6.59 -33.30
C LEU A 551 -0.36 -5.12 -33.16
N LYS A 552 -1.61 -4.84 -33.56
CA LYS A 552 -2.24 -3.53 -33.38
C LYS A 552 -3.10 -3.51 -32.11
N GLU A 553 -3.36 -2.33 -31.59
CA GLU A 553 -4.25 -2.10 -30.45
C GLU A 553 -5.63 -2.77 -30.64
N SER A 554 -6.15 -2.83 -31.88
CA SER A 554 -7.41 -3.48 -32.22
C SER A 554 -7.47 -4.97 -31.88
N PHE A 555 -6.33 -5.66 -31.80
CA PHE A 555 -6.28 -7.07 -31.37
C PHE A 555 -6.78 -7.23 -29.94
N PHE A 556 -6.48 -6.26 -29.06
CA PHE A 556 -6.87 -6.28 -27.65
C PHE A 556 -8.27 -5.71 -27.41
N GLN A 557 -8.94 -5.22 -28.45
CA GLN A 557 -10.33 -4.71 -28.43
C GLN A 557 -11.35 -5.75 -28.93
N ASP A 558 -10.90 -6.97 -29.23
CA ASP A 558 -11.78 -8.08 -29.61
C ASP A 558 -12.73 -8.43 -28.45
N ASN A 559 -13.95 -8.86 -28.79
CA ASN A 559 -14.97 -9.27 -27.82
C ASN A 559 -14.68 -10.63 -27.16
N ASP A 560 -13.79 -11.43 -27.75
CA ASP A 560 -13.36 -12.69 -27.15
C ASP A 560 -12.43 -12.41 -25.95
N LEU A 561 -12.80 -12.91 -24.79
CA LEU A 561 -12.06 -12.72 -23.54
C LEU A 561 -10.73 -13.47 -23.54
N PHE A 562 -10.62 -14.54 -24.34
CA PHE A 562 -9.45 -15.40 -24.39
C PHE A 562 -8.77 -15.38 -25.76
N ILE A 563 -7.52 -15.77 -25.77
CA ILE A 563 -6.70 -15.89 -26.98
C ILE A 563 -6.52 -17.38 -27.24
N HIS A 564 -7.07 -17.88 -28.33
CA HIS A 564 -7.04 -19.32 -28.71
C HIS A 564 -5.98 -19.64 -29.77
N ASP A 565 -5.12 -18.69 -30.09
CA ASP A 565 -4.07 -18.85 -31.09
C ASP A 565 -2.88 -19.60 -30.51
N GLU A 566 -2.52 -20.73 -31.13
CA GLU A 566 -1.44 -21.63 -30.74
C GLU A 566 -0.08 -20.93 -30.70
N GLN A 567 0.18 -20.00 -31.62
CA GLN A 567 1.44 -19.25 -31.67
C GLN A 567 1.67 -18.44 -30.38
N PHE A 568 0.63 -17.79 -29.85
CA PHE A 568 0.75 -17.02 -28.61
C PHE A 568 0.80 -17.92 -27.39
N THR A 569 0.12 -19.07 -27.43
CA THR A 569 0.19 -20.08 -26.38
C THR A 569 1.60 -20.65 -26.28
N GLU A 570 2.22 -21.05 -27.41
CA GLU A 570 3.61 -21.52 -27.43
C GLU A 570 4.59 -20.46 -26.93
N TRP A 571 4.40 -19.20 -27.32
CA TRP A 571 5.24 -18.09 -26.89
C TRP A 571 5.22 -17.90 -25.37
N VAL A 572 4.07 -18.02 -24.72
CA VAL A 572 3.96 -17.97 -23.25
C VAL A 572 4.51 -19.26 -22.63
N ASP A 573 4.20 -20.44 -23.20
CA ASP A 573 4.58 -21.74 -22.69
C ASP A 573 6.11 -21.93 -22.60
N GLU A 574 6.86 -21.39 -23.54
CA GLU A 574 8.33 -21.36 -23.45
C GLU A 574 8.80 -20.78 -22.12
N HIS A 575 8.18 -19.69 -21.65
CA HIS A 575 8.50 -19.06 -20.37
C HIS A 575 7.89 -19.79 -19.17
N VAL A 576 6.70 -20.37 -19.30
CA VAL A 576 6.13 -21.23 -18.26
C VAL A 576 7.07 -22.41 -18.00
N ARG A 577 7.54 -23.10 -19.03
CA ARG A 577 8.51 -24.21 -18.88
C ARG A 577 9.84 -23.73 -18.26
N LYS A 578 10.36 -22.61 -18.69
CA LYS A 578 11.61 -22.05 -18.18
C LYS A 578 11.56 -21.82 -16.67
N TYR A 579 10.52 -21.17 -16.18
CA TYR A 579 10.39 -20.83 -14.76
C TYR A 579 9.87 -22.00 -13.91
N SER A 580 9.21 -22.99 -14.51
CA SER A 580 8.78 -24.23 -13.83
C SER A 580 9.94 -25.05 -13.27
N VAL A 581 11.16 -24.88 -13.77
CA VAL A 581 12.34 -25.64 -13.32
C VAL A 581 12.63 -25.40 -11.84
N GLU A 582 12.36 -24.21 -11.35
CA GLU A 582 12.59 -23.80 -9.95
C GLU A 582 11.53 -24.33 -8.98
N LEU A 583 10.41 -24.86 -9.49
CA LEU A 583 9.26 -25.30 -8.72
C LEU A 583 9.21 -26.82 -8.53
N ALA A 584 8.64 -27.26 -7.41
CA ALA A 584 8.36 -28.68 -7.18
C ALA A 584 7.36 -29.20 -8.23
N LYS A 585 7.40 -30.50 -8.52
CA LYS A 585 6.56 -31.09 -9.59
C LYS A 585 5.06 -30.83 -9.43
N PHE A 586 4.57 -30.82 -8.20
CA PHE A 586 3.15 -30.60 -7.88
C PHE A 586 2.74 -29.12 -7.88
N GLU A 587 3.70 -28.20 -7.97
CA GLU A 587 3.50 -26.75 -8.03
C GLU A 587 3.54 -26.21 -9.46
N ARG A 588 3.95 -27.04 -10.43
CA ARG A 588 4.10 -26.64 -11.82
C ARG A 588 2.76 -26.55 -12.53
N ILE A 589 2.60 -25.51 -13.32
CA ILE A 589 1.47 -25.35 -14.22
C ILE A 589 1.52 -26.48 -15.27
N LYS A 590 0.43 -27.23 -15.38
CA LYS A 590 0.25 -28.28 -16.39
C LYS A 590 -0.44 -27.77 -17.63
N ASN A 591 -1.47 -26.94 -17.44
CA ASN A 591 -2.26 -26.38 -18.51
C ASN A 591 -2.62 -24.92 -18.18
N PHE A 592 -2.83 -24.09 -19.18
CA PHE A 592 -3.25 -22.71 -18.99
C PHE A 592 -4.04 -22.17 -20.17
N ILE A 593 -4.80 -21.11 -19.92
CA ILE A 593 -5.48 -20.32 -20.95
C ILE A 593 -4.99 -18.88 -20.91
N LEU A 594 -5.01 -18.21 -22.08
CA LEU A 594 -4.56 -16.82 -22.22
C LEU A 594 -5.74 -15.86 -22.20
N LYS A 595 -5.86 -15.07 -21.14
CA LYS A 595 -6.84 -13.99 -21.04
C LYS A 595 -6.32 -12.75 -21.79
N ARG A 596 -7.12 -12.21 -22.72
CA ARG A 596 -6.75 -11.12 -23.65
C ARG A 596 -6.44 -9.80 -22.94
N ASN A 597 -7.26 -9.42 -21.99
CA ASN A 597 -7.15 -8.17 -21.25
C ASN A 597 -6.85 -8.42 -19.76
N PRO A 598 -6.18 -7.50 -19.07
CA PRO A 598 -5.90 -7.61 -17.64
C PRO A 598 -7.16 -7.84 -16.79
N PHE A 599 -6.96 -8.43 -15.61
CA PHE A 599 -7.95 -8.34 -14.54
C PHE A 599 -8.04 -6.89 -14.08
N THR A 600 -9.27 -6.37 -13.84
CA THR A 600 -9.48 -4.97 -13.48
C THR A 600 -10.34 -4.79 -12.23
N ILE A 601 -10.33 -3.56 -11.68
CA ILE A 601 -11.21 -3.18 -10.57
C ILE A 601 -12.62 -2.96 -11.10
N GLU A 602 -12.75 -2.38 -12.28
CA GLU A 602 -14.02 -2.06 -12.95
C GLU A 602 -14.84 -3.33 -13.22
N ASP A 603 -14.19 -4.42 -13.63
CA ASP A 603 -14.83 -5.73 -13.83
C ASP A 603 -15.09 -6.48 -12.53
N GLY A 604 -14.74 -5.89 -11.39
CA GLY A 604 -14.87 -6.49 -10.07
C GLY A 604 -13.88 -7.61 -9.76
N GLU A 605 -12.92 -7.88 -10.66
CA GLU A 605 -11.94 -8.97 -10.57
C GLU A 605 -10.80 -8.65 -9.61
N MET A 606 -10.54 -7.36 -9.34
CA MET A 606 -9.49 -6.91 -8.43
C MET A 606 -10.04 -6.07 -7.28
N THR A 607 -9.26 -6.01 -6.20
CA THR A 607 -9.47 -5.05 -5.11
C THR A 607 -8.92 -3.67 -5.50
N PRO A 608 -9.32 -2.57 -4.81
CA PRO A 608 -8.70 -1.25 -4.99
C PRO A 608 -7.17 -1.24 -4.78
N THR A 609 -6.64 -2.24 -4.09
CA THR A 609 -5.19 -2.43 -3.88
C THR A 609 -4.56 -3.37 -4.91
N LEU A 610 -5.21 -3.57 -6.05
CA LEU A 610 -4.75 -4.36 -7.19
C LEU A 610 -4.49 -5.85 -6.89
N LYS A 611 -5.22 -6.45 -5.93
CA LYS A 611 -5.17 -7.89 -5.65
C LYS A 611 -6.32 -8.61 -6.35
N ILE A 612 -6.04 -9.74 -7.00
CA ILE A 612 -7.07 -10.56 -7.67
C ILE A 612 -8.02 -11.16 -6.63
N LYS A 613 -9.32 -11.01 -6.85
CA LYS A 613 -10.39 -11.58 -6.02
C LYS A 613 -10.64 -13.02 -6.45
N ARG A 614 -9.87 -13.97 -5.92
CA ARG A 614 -9.85 -15.40 -6.35
C ARG A 614 -11.24 -15.99 -6.55
N ARG A 615 -12.13 -15.90 -5.55
CA ARG A 615 -13.50 -16.44 -5.63
C ARG A 615 -14.34 -15.85 -6.77
N ILE A 616 -14.13 -14.56 -7.10
CA ILE A 616 -14.86 -13.90 -8.18
C ILE A 616 -14.36 -14.39 -9.53
N VAL A 617 -13.04 -14.46 -9.69
CA VAL A 617 -12.40 -14.95 -10.91
C VAL A 617 -12.73 -16.41 -11.16
N GLU A 618 -12.64 -17.29 -10.15
CA GLU A 618 -13.02 -18.70 -10.24
C GLU A 618 -14.49 -18.89 -10.64
N LYS A 619 -15.40 -18.10 -10.06
CA LYS A 619 -16.83 -18.15 -10.42
C LYS A 619 -17.11 -17.61 -11.82
N LYS A 620 -16.42 -16.52 -12.21
CA LYS A 620 -16.62 -15.85 -13.50
C LYS A 620 -16.17 -16.72 -14.67
N PHE A 621 -15.07 -17.44 -14.49
CA PHE A 621 -14.43 -18.27 -15.52
C PHE A 621 -14.54 -19.79 -15.23
N ALA A 622 -15.60 -20.19 -14.53
CA ALA A 622 -15.77 -21.57 -14.09
C ALA A 622 -15.81 -22.58 -15.27
N VAL A 623 -16.41 -22.21 -16.40
CA VAL A 623 -16.53 -23.06 -17.60
C VAL A 623 -15.16 -23.28 -18.21
N GLU A 624 -14.42 -22.22 -18.46
CA GLU A 624 -13.08 -22.26 -19.06
C GLU A 624 -12.08 -22.99 -18.14
N ILE A 625 -12.25 -22.80 -16.82
CA ILE A 625 -11.45 -23.54 -15.82
C ILE A 625 -11.73 -25.03 -15.90
N ASP A 626 -12.98 -25.46 -15.95
CA ASP A 626 -13.33 -26.88 -16.03
C ASP A 626 -12.85 -27.51 -17.36
N GLU A 627 -12.93 -26.77 -18.47
CA GLU A 627 -12.42 -27.22 -19.77
C GLU A 627 -10.91 -27.52 -19.75
N MET A 628 -10.10 -26.75 -18.99
CA MET A 628 -8.65 -27.03 -18.86
C MET A 628 -8.34 -28.40 -18.24
N TYR A 629 -9.25 -28.93 -17.41
CA TYR A 629 -9.08 -30.25 -16.79
C TYR A 629 -9.66 -31.40 -17.62
N LEU A 630 -10.68 -31.13 -18.47
CA LEU A 630 -11.31 -32.13 -19.31
C LEU A 630 -10.47 -32.55 -20.54
N LEU A 631 -9.66 -31.64 -21.05
CA LEU A 631 -8.81 -31.90 -22.22
C LEU A 631 -7.68 -32.91 -21.97
N GLU A 632 -7.27 -33.15 -20.72
CA GLU A 632 -6.24 -34.13 -20.37
C GLU A 632 -6.79 -35.54 -20.13
N GLU A 633 -8.09 -35.73 -19.86
CA GLU A 633 -8.68 -37.07 -19.76
C GLU A 633 -8.87 -37.78 -21.12
N ALA A 634 -8.62 -37.06 -22.21
CA ALA A 634 -8.82 -37.52 -23.58
C ALA A 634 -7.50 -37.90 -24.31
N GLU A 635 -6.33 -37.66 -23.75
CA GLU A 635 -5.01 -38.11 -24.22
C GLU A 635 -4.46 -39.25 -23.36
#